data_a631859e88de361a123c387c2d20bbcf
#
_entry.id   a631859e88de361a123c387c2d20bbcf
#
_cell.length_a   1.000
_cell.length_b   1.000
_cell.length_c   1.000
_cell.angle_alpha   90.00
_cell.angle_beta   90.00
_cell.angle_gamma   90.00
#
_symmetry.space_group_name_H-M   'P 1'
#
loop_
_entity.id
_entity.type
_entity.pdbx_description
1 polymer ?
#
loop_
_entity_poly.entity_id
_entity_poly.type
_entity_poly.pdbx_seq_one_letter_code
_entity_poly.pdbx_strand_id
1 'polypeptide(L)'
;MNAFFTQEEMRAWVPFVISVLHLLSVLDTELKDSFDLSHLDYGILMLLSQTPERRLRMSDLANAFGVDPSNITYRVRRMELRGLVERCTDSTDGRVVEARITDNGLALAYKAQVVHVQGARRHFLNHVEPHELEVIADVFSRLHSLQQAPRPNSDEENMLSPSESHEAS
;
A
#
# COMPACT_ATOMS: atom_id res chain seq x y z
N MET A 1 19.73 8.75 22.33
CA MET A 1 19.27 8.62 20.92
C MET A 1 19.22 10.02 20.34
N ASN A 2 19.86 10.26 19.16
CA ASN A 2 19.88 11.60 18.56
C ASN A 2 18.49 11.87 17.95
N ALA A 3 17.84 12.98 18.34
CA ALA A 3 16.51 13.33 17.83
C ALA A 3 16.52 13.91 16.41
N PHE A 4 17.70 14.09 15.81
CA PHE A 4 17.86 14.69 14.50
C PHE A 4 18.59 13.74 13.54
N PHE A 5 18.23 13.81 12.26
CA PHE A 5 18.96 13.10 11.22
C PHE A 5 20.42 13.54 11.16
N THR A 6 21.31 12.59 10.92
CA THR A 6 22.68 12.89 10.50
C THR A 6 22.67 13.52 9.09
N GLN A 7 23.77 14.16 8.69
CA GLN A 7 23.89 14.71 7.36
C GLN A 7 23.79 13.64 6.25
N GLU A 8 24.29 12.46 6.51
CA GLU A 8 24.22 11.32 5.58
C GLU A 8 22.78 10.81 5.43
N GLU A 9 22.07 10.63 6.53
CA GLU A 9 20.65 10.25 6.52
C GLU A 9 19.79 11.27 5.79
N MET A 10 20.03 12.57 6.02
CA MET A 10 19.31 13.64 5.32
C MET A 10 19.54 13.61 3.80
N ARG A 11 20.78 13.35 3.35
CA ARG A 11 21.10 13.23 1.92
C ARG A 11 20.37 12.09 1.22
N ALA A 12 20.06 11.01 1.92
CA ALA A 12 19.29 9.90 1.39
C ALA A 12 17.78 10.12 1.54
N TRP A 13 17.34 10.52 2.74
CA TRP A 13 15.93 10.59 3.11
C TRP A 13 15.14 11.65 2.34
N VAL A 14 15.65 12.87 2.25
CA VAL A 14 14.90 13.98 1.65
C VAL A 14 14.62 13.76 0.16
N PRO A 15 15.62 13.43 -0.69
CA PRO A 15 15.35 13.12 -2.09
C PRO A 15 14.45 11.91 -2.27
N PHE A 16 14.61 10.87 -1.44
CA PHE A 16 13.76 9.69 -1.47
C PHE A 16 12.28 10.05 -1.27
N VAL A 17 11.94 10.74 -0.17
CA VAL A 17 10.54 11.07 0.14
C VAL A 17 9.94 11.97 -0.96
N ILE A 18 10.65 13.01 -1.38
CA ILE A 18 10.15 13.93 -2.41
C ILE A 18 9.93 13.19 -3.74
N SER A 19 10.89 12.35 -4.15
CA SER A 19 10.80 11.61 -5.42
C SER A 19 9.66 10.58 -5.40
N VAL A 20 9.47 9.86 -4.29
CA VAL A 20 8.37 8.89 -4.15
C VAL A 20 7.01 9.58 -4.21
N LEU A 21 6.84 10.69 -3.48
CA LEU A 21 5.59 11.48 -3.50
C LEU A 21 5.29 12.01 -4.90
N HIS A 22 6.30 12.52 -5.61
CA HIS A 22 6.14 13.01 -6.98
C HIS A 22 5.77 11.88 -7.95
N LEU A 23 6.50 10.76 -7.89
CA LEU A 23 6.24 9.57 -8.71
C LEU A 23 4.80 9.07 -8.54
N LEU A 24 4.36 8.88 -7.29
CA LEU A 24 2.99 8.43 -7.01
C LEU A 24 1.94 9.43 -7.51
N SER A 25 2.19 10.74 -7.38
CA SER A 25 1.29 11.79 -7.88
C SER A 25 1.15 11.75 -9.41
N VAL A 26 2.25 11.57 -10.15
CA VAL A 26 2.23 11.51 -11.60
C VAL A 26 1.51 10.26 -12.10
N LEU A 27 1.82 9.08 -11.52
CA LEU A 27 1.16 7.82 -11.85
C LEU A 27 -0.36 7.86 -11.53
N ASP A 28 -0.73 8.50 -10.42
CA ASP A 28 -2.14 8.71 -10.05
C ASP A 28 -2.86 9.59 -11.08
N THR A 29 -2.22 10.65 -11.55
CA THR A 29 -2.77 11.54 -12.59
C THR A 29 -2.98 10.80 -13.91
N GLU A 30 -1.97 10.07 -14.40
CA GLU A 30 -2.06 9.31 -15.65
C GLU A 30 -3.19 8.26 -15.63
N LEU A 31 -3.39 7.58 -14.50
CA LEU A 31 -4.47 6.61 -14.32
C LEU A 31 -5.86 7.28 -14.21
N LYS A 32 -5.95 8.42 -13.53
CA LYS A 32 -7.19 9.20 -13.44
C LYS A 32 -7.64 9.72 -14.79
N ASP A 33 -6.72 10.32 -15.55
CA ASP A 33 -7.02 10.91 -16.85
C ASP A 33 -7.47 9.86 -17.86
N SER A 34 -6.89 8.65 -17.79
CA SER A 34 -7.16 7.58 -18.75
C SER A 34 -8.37 6.71 -18.37
N PHE A 35 -8.60 6.47 -17.07
CA PHE A 35 -9.54 5.44 -16.62
C PHE A 35 -10.44 5.87 -15.45
N ASP A 36 -10.30 7.09 -14.95
CA ASP A 36 -10.94 7.54 -13.70
C ASP A 36 -10.65 6.58 -12.52
N LEU A 37 -9.40 6.10 -12.45
CA LEU A 37 -8.88 5.27 -11.36
C LEU A 37 -7.77 6.03 -10.64
N SER A 38 -7.82 6.08 -9.31
CA SER A 38 -6.63 6.46 -8.55
C SER A 38 -5.57 5.35 -8.59
N HIS A 39 -4.33 5.70 -8.30
CA HIS A 39 -3.24 4.71 -8.21
C HIS A 39 -3.56 3.60 -7.17
N LEU A 40 -4.21 3.95 -6.06
CA LEU A 40 -4.65 2.96 -5.07
C LEU A 40 -5.84 2.11 -5.57
N ASP A 41 -6.81 2.68 -6.30
CA ASP A 41 -7.90 1.90 -6.90
C ASP A 41 -7.35 0.86 -7.90
N TYR A 42 -6.39 1.28 -8.74
CA TYR A 42 -5.66 0.38 -9.63
C TYR A 42 -4.92 -0.72 -8.85
N GLY A 43 -4.21 -0.35 -7.79
CA GLY A 43 -3.50 -1.30 -6.92
C GLY A 43 -4.44 -2.35 -6.31
N ILE A 44 -5.62 -1.95 -5.83
CA ILE A 44 -6.64 -2.86 -5.30
C ILE A 44 -7.11 -3.84 -6.39
N LEU A 45 -7.45 -3.35 -7.60
CA LEU A 45 -7.88 -4.22 -8.70
C LEU A 45 -6.79 -5.21 -9.10
N MET A 46 -5.53 -4.77 -9.17
CA MET A 46 -4.40 -5.64 -9.51
C MET A 46 -4.16 -6.70 -8.42
N LEU A 47 -4.22 -6.32 -7.15
CA LEU A 47 -4.05 -7.27 -6.04
C LEU A 47 -5.15 -8.34 -6.04
N LEU A 48 -6.41 -7.94 -6.20
CA LEU A 48 -7.53 -8.87 -6.32
C LEU A 48 -7.36 -9.81 -7.53
N SER A 49 -6.86 -9.31 -8.66
CA SER A 49 -6.68 -10.11 -9.87
C SER A 49 -5.64 -11.23 -9.71
N GLN A 50 -4.70 -11.07 -8.77
CA GLN A 50 -3.61 -12.02 -8.52
C GLN A 50 -3.95 -13.07 -7.45
N THR A 51 -5.04 -12.91 -6.73
CA THR A 51 -5.47 -13.91 -5.74
C THR A 51 -6.19 -15.10 -6.38
N PRO A 52 -6.08 -16.31 -5.82
CA PRO A 52 -6.65 -17.54 -6.43
C PRO A 52 -8.14 -17.44 -6.74
N GLU A 53 -8.92 -16.84 -5.84
CA GLU A 53 -10.37 -16.70 -6.00
C GLU A 53 -10.79 -15.30 -6.40
N ARG A 54 -9.82 -14.46 -6.78
CA ARG A 54 -10.01 -13.05 -7.16
C ARG A 54 -10.74 -12.22 -6.10
N ARG A 55 -10.56 -12.59 -4.83
CA ARG A 55 -11.18 -11.94 -3.67
C ARG A 55 -10.22 -11.84 -2.49
N LEU A 56 -10.43 -10.83 -1.65
CA LEU A 56 -9.71 -10.60 -0.40
C LEU A 56 -10.65 -9.98 0.62
N ARG A 57 -10.35 -10.21 1.89
CA ARG A 57 -11.02 -9.52 3.00
C ARG A 57 -10.68 -8.03 2.97
N MET A 58 -11.65 -7.22 3.39
CA MET A 58 -11.45 -5.76 3.46
C MET A 58 -10.29 -5.38 4.38
N SER A 59 -10.08 -6.12 5.47
CA SER A 59 -8.94 -5.96 6.38
C SER A 59 -7.61 -6.25 5.70
N ASP A 60 -7.55 -7.31 4.88
CA ASP A 60 -6.32 -7.72 4.21
C ASP A 60 -5.91 -6.71 3.14
N LEU A 61 -6.90 -6.12 2.44
CA LEU A 61 -6.67 -5.01 1.53
C LEU A 61 -6.10 -3.77 2.27
N ALA A 62 -6.68 -3.41 3.42
CA ALA A 62 -6.19 -2.29 4.22
C ALA A 62 -4.75 -2.51 4.69
N ASN A 63 -4.46 -3.71 5.18
CA ASN A 63 -3.13 -4.10 5.64
C ASN A 63 -2.12 -4.11 4.49
N ALA A 64 -2.46 -4.67 3.33
CA ALA A 64 -1.58 -4.76 2.18
C ALA A 64 -1.08 -3.38 1.69
N PHE A 65 -1.94 -2.36 1.75
CA PHE A 65 -1.61 -1.00 1.33
C PHE A 65 -1.21 -0.07 2.49
N GLY A 66 -1.25 -0.53 3.74
CA GLY A 66 -0.92 0.28 4.91
C GLY A 66 -1.85 1.49 5.09
N VAL A 67 -3.12 1.37 4.68
CA VAL A 67 -4.10 2.46 4.73
C VAL A 67 -5.21 2.15 5.73
N ASP A 68 -5.90 3.20 6.17
CA ASP A 68 -7.03 3.04 7.08
C ASP A 68 -8.15 2.19 6.46
N PRO A 69 -8.78 1.26 7.22
CA PRO A 69 -9.89 0.43 6.75
C PRO A 69 -11.07 1.21 6.18
N SER A 70 -11.35 2.41 6.70
CA SER A 70 -12.40 3.29 6.19
C SER A 70 -12.10 3.78 4.76
N ASN A 71 -10.83 4.03 4.44
CA ASN A 71 -10.38 4.42 3.11
C ASN A 71 -10.63 3.28 2.09
N ILE A 72 -10.27 2.03 2.46
CA ILE A 72 -10.55 0.85 1.61
C ILE A 72 -12.06 0.68 1.41
N THR A 73 -12.85 0.79 2.48
CA THR A 73 -14.32 0.67 2.41
C THR A 73 -14.92 1.71 1.45
N TYR A 74 -14.48 2.96 1.54
CA TYR A 74 -14.92 4.02 0.64
C TYR A 74 -14.57 3.72 -0.83
N ARG A 75 -13.33 3.29 -1.10
CA ARG A 75 -12.85 2.98 -2.45
C ARG A 75 -13.55 1.79 -3.07
N VAL A 76 -13.66 0.69 -2.32
CA VAL A 76 -14.36 -0.52 -2.77
C VAL A 76 -15.82 -0.19 -3.09
N ARG A 77 -16.50 0.62 -2.24
CA ARG A 77 -17.87 1.07 -2.53
C ARG A 77 -17.97 1.87 -3.84
N ARG A 78 -17.02 2.79 -4.09
CA ARG A 78 -16.99 3.54 -5.37
C ARG A 78 -16.79 2.62 -6.57
N MET A 79 -15.89 1.66 -6.48
CA MET A 79 -15.63 0.67 -7.53
C MET A 79 -16.80 -0.28 -7.72
N GLU A 80 -17.51 -0.65 -6.64
CA GLU A 80 -18.75 -1.44 -6.69
C GLU A 80 -19.86 -0.71 -7.46
N LEU A 81 -20.06 0.59 -7.23
CA LEU A 81 -21.00 1.42 -8.00
C LEU A 81 -20.67 1.50 -9.50
N ARG A 82 -19.41 1.28 -9.86
CA ARG A 82 -18.94 1.20 -11.24
C ARG A 82 -18.95 -0.22 -11.82
N GLY A 83 -19.37 -1.22 -11.04
CA GLY A 83 -19.40 -2.62 -11.45
C GLY A 83 -18.01 -3.25 -11.63
N LEU A 84 -16.98 -2.70 -10.98
CA LEU A 84 -15.58 -3.17 -11.08
C LEU A 84 -15.26 -4.21 -10.01
N VAL A 85 -15.92 -4.14 -8.88
CA VAL A 85 -15.82 -5.10 -7.77
C VAL A 85 -17.20 -5.42 -7.22
N GLU A 86 -17.32 -6.51 -6.50
CA GLU A 86 -18.49 -6.92 -5.73
C GLU A 86 -18.07 -7.10 -4.27
N ARG A 87 -18.93 -6.72 -3.34
CA ARG A 87 -18.77 -7.06 -1.93
C ARG A 87 -19.54 -8.33 -1.62
N CYS A 88 -18.86 -9.30 -1.07
CA CYS A 88 -19.44 -10.58 -0.66
C CYS A 88 -19.28 -10.71 0.86
N THR A 89 -20.29 -11.27 1.52
CA THR A 89 -20.15 -11.75 2.88
C THR A 89 -19.61 -13.18 2.85
N ASP A 90 -18.66 -13.49 3.73
CA ASP A 90 -18.17 -14.86 3.87
C ASP A 90 -19.33 -15.78 4.25
N SER A 91 -19.46 -16.90 3.56
CA SER A 91 -20.53 -17.88 3.81
C SER A 91 -20.42 -18.58 5.17
N THR A 92 -19.24 -18.56 5.78
CA THR A 92 -18.94 -19.21 7.06
C THR A 92 -19.01 -18.24 8.24
N ASP A 93 -18.70 -16.96 8.03
CA ASP A 93 -18.83 -15.89 9.02
C ASP A 93 -19.42 -14.64 8.36
N GLY A 94 -20.72 -14.42 8.56
CA GLY A 94 -21.46 -13.28 8.01
C GLY A 94 -20.97 -11.89 8.47
N ARG A 95 -19.97 -11.83 9.37
CA ARG A 95 -19.30 -10.59 9.80
C ARG A 95 -18.12 -10.20 8.91
N VAL A 96 -17.60 -11.17 8.13
CA VAL A 96 -16.46 -10.95 7.26
C VAL A 96 -16.94 -10.46 5.89
N VAL A 97 -16.53 -9.27 5.51
CA VAL A 97 -16.80 -8.68 4.19
C VAL A 97 -15.55 -8.82 3.33
N GLU A 98 -15.72 -9.40 2.14
CA GLU A 98 -14.70 -9.55 1.12
C GLU A 98 -15.03 -8.66 -0.08
N ALA A 99 -14.00 -8.21 -0.79
CA ALA A 99 -14.11 -7.62 -2.11
C ALA A 99 -13.66 -8.64 -3.15
N ARG A 100 -14.45 -8.81 -4.22
CA ARG A 100 -14.12 -9.66 -5.37
C ARG A 100 -14.10 -8.80 -6.63
N ILE A 101 -13.07 -8.96 -7.47
CA ILE A 101 -13.02 -8.29 -8.75
C ILE A 101 -13.99 -8.93 -9.75
N THR A 102 -14.73 -8.12 -10.49
CA THR A 102 -15.59 -8.57 -11.59
C THR A 102 -14.79 -8.74 -12.89
N ASP A 103 -15.38 -9.38 -13.90
CA ASP A 103 -14.74 -9.45 -15.23
C ASP A 103 -14.54 -8.07 -15.86
N ASN A 104 -15.45 -7.11 -15.61
CA ASN A 104 -15.29 -5.72 -16.02
C ASN A 104 -14.12 -5.05 -15.30
N GLY A 105 -14.00 -5.27 -13.99
CA GLY A 105 -12.88 -4.78 -13.19
C GLY A 105 -11.55 -5.37 -13.68
N LEU A 106 -11.52 -6.66 -13.97
CA LEU A 106 -10.34 -7.33 -14.50
C LEU A 106 -9.92 -6.79 -15.87
N ALA A 107 -10.86 -6.60 -16.78
CA ALA A 107 -10.60 -6.03 -18.09
C ALA A 107 -10.07 -4.59 -17.99
N LEU A 108 -10.62 -3.78 -17.07
CA LEU A 108 -10.15 -2.42 -16.83
C LEU A 108 -8.75 -2.42 -16.19
N ALA A 109 -8.48 -3.30 -15.22
CA ALA A 109 -7.19 -3.43 -14.56
C ALA A 109 -6.07 -3.73 -15.57
N TYR A 110 -6.29 -4.65 -16.50
CA TYR A 110 -5.31 -4.96 -17.54
C TYR A 110 -5.08 -3.80 -18.53
N LYS A 111 -6.11 -3.03 -18.88
CA LYS A 111 -5.92 -1.82 -19.69
C LYS A 111 -5.12 -0.76 -18.93
N ALA A 112 -5.44 -0.55 -17.67
CA ALA A 112 -4.75 0.40 -16.80
C ALA A 112 -3.28 -0.02 -16.55
N GLN A 113 -3.00 -1.33 -16.49
CA GLN A 113 -1.64 -1.85 -16.34
C GLN A 113 -0.70 -1.35 -17.45
N VAL A 114 -1.18 -1.24 -18.68
CA VAL A 114 -0.36 -0.75 -19.79
C VAL A 114 0.10 0.68 -19.54
N VAL A 115 -0.82 1.56 -19.14
CA VAL A 115 -0.51 2.97 -18.83
C VAL A 115 0.40 3.06 -17.61
N HIS A 116 0.08 2.30 -16.54
CA HIS A 116 0.90 2.27 -15.33
C HIS A 116 2.34 1.81 -15.59
N VAL A 117 2.54 0.73 -16.35
CA VAL A 117 3.89 0.23 -16.69
C VAL A 117 4.66 1.24 -17.54
N GLN A 118 4.00 1.89 -18.51
CA GLN A 118 4.62 2.94 -19.31
C GLN A 118 5.02 4.15 -18.45
N GLY A 119 4.16 4.57 -17.53
CA GLY A 119 4.44 5.63 -16.57
C GLY A 119 5.60 5.26 -15.63
N ALA A 120 5.58 4.07 -15.05
CA ALA A 120 6.66 3.58 -14.18
C ALA A 120 8.01 3.54 -14.91
N ARG A 121 8.02 3.12 -16.17
CA ARG A 121 9.25 3.16 -17.00
C ARG A 121 9.70 4.59 -17.25
N ARG A 122 8.80 5.47 -17.69
CA ARG A 122 9.10 6.85 -18.05
C ARG A 122 9.64 7.65 -16.88
N HIS A 123 9.05 7.50 -15.70
CA HIS A 123 9.32 8.34 -14.54
C HIS A 123 10.30 7.73 -13.54
N PHE A 124 10.61 6.42 -13.67
CA PHE A 124 11.50 5.75 -12.73
C PHE A 124 12.44 4.75 -13.42
N LEU A 125 11.94 3.63 -13.97
CA LEU A 125 12.77 2.50 -14.35
C LEU A 125 13.81 2.81 -15.44
N ASN A 126 13.52 3.74 -16.37
CA ASN A 126 14.48 4.15 -17.40
C ASN A 126 15.62 5.06 -16.88
N HIS A 127 15.57 5.45 -15.61
CA HIS A 127 16.57 6.32 -14.97
C HIS A 127 17.39 5.58 -13.92
N VAL A 128 17.21 4.27 -13.79
CA VAL A 128 17.87 3.41 -12.80
C VAL A 128 18.68 2.35 -13.54
N GLU A 129 19.96 2.24 -13.18
CA GLU A 129 20.85 1.24 -13.76
C GLU A 129 20.51 -0.17 -13.23
N PRO A 130 20.82 -1.26 -13.98
CA PRO A 130 20.48 -2.63 -13.57
C PRO A 130 20.98 -3.01 -12.17
N HIS A 131 22.21 -2.60 -11.80
CA HIS A 131 22.75 -2.89 -10.47
C HIS A 131 22.06 -2.11 -9.34
N GLU A 132 21.53 -0.92 -9.64
CA GLU A 132 20.75 -0.13 -8.68
C GLU A 132 19.36 -0.73 -8.44
N LEU A 133 18.75 -1.34 -9.47
CA LEU A 133 17.48 -2.07 -9.31
C LEU A 133 17.60 -3.23 -8.34
N GLU A 134 18.71 -3.96 -8.33
CA GLU A 134 18.96 -5.04 -7.37
C GLU A 134 19.04 -4.49 -5.94
N VAL A 135 19.78 -3.39 -5.74
CA VAL A 135 19.89 -2.74 -4.42
C VAL A 135 18.52 -2.23 -3.94
N ILE A 136 17.76 -1.58 -4.83
CA ILE A 136 16.40 -1.11 -4.54
C ILE A 136 15.49 -2.27 -4.16
N ALA A 137 15.52 -3.37 -4.92
CA ALA A 137 14.72 -4.56 -4.65
C ALA A 137 15.02 -5.14 -3.25
N ASP A 138 16.30 -5.26 -2.90
CA ASP A 138 16.72 -5.77 -1.59
C ASP A 138 16.28 -4.86 -0.44
N VAL A 139 16.47 -3.55 -0.58
CA VAL A 139 16.08 -2.58 0.45
C VAL A 139 14.57 -2.59 0.66
N PHE A 140 13.80 -2.49 -0.41
CA PHE A 140 12.33 -2.40 -0.29
C PHE A 140 11.68 -3.73 0.10
N SER A 141 12.26 -4.88 -0.28
CA SER A 141 11.79 -6.19 0.20
C SER A 141 11.94 -6.33 1.71
N ARG A 142 13.07 -5.89 2.27
CA ARG A 142 13.27 -5.87 3.73
C ARG A 142 12.32 -4.92 4.44
N LEU A 143 12.14 -3.70 3.91
CA LEU A 143 11.21 -2.71 4.49
C LEU A 143 9.77 -3.22 4.45
N HIS A 144 9.36 -3.82 3.33
CA HIS A 144 8.03 -4.40 3.18
C HIS A 144 7.78 -5.51 4.21
N SER A 145 8.75 -6.41 4.41
CA SER A 145 8.65 -7.48 5.41
C SER A 145 8.49 -6.93 6.83
N LEU A 146 9.22 -5.86 7.17
CA LEU A 146 9.09 -5.20 8.48
C LEU A 146 7.71 -4.54 8.66
N GLN A 147 7.15 -3.97 7.61
CA GLN A 147 5.83 -3.31 7.66
C GLN A 147 4.68 -4.32 7.75
N GLN A 148 4.87 -5.55 7.29
CA GLN A 148 3.91 -6.65 7.40
C GLN A 148 3.97 -7.39 8.74
N ALA A 149 5.03 -7.21 9.52
CA ALA A 149 5.14 -7.80 10.85
C ALA A 149 4.03 -7.25 11.77
N PRO A 150 3.38 -8.11 12.60
CA PRO A 150 2.42 -7.64 13.58
C PRO A 150 3.06 -6.56 14.46
N ARG A 151 2.41 -5.41 14.62
CA ARG A 151 2.88 -4.40 15.55
C ARG A 151 2.87 -5.01 16.95
N PRO A 152 3.96 -4.92 17.73
CA PRO A 152 3.92 -5.33 19.12
C PRO A 152 2.80 -4.59 19.82
N ASN A 153 1.99 -5.32 20.62
CA ASN A 153 0.90 -4.75 21.38
C ASN A 153 1.45 -3.62 22.25
N SER A 154 0.81 -2.46 22.20
CA SER A 154 1.13 -1.29 23.04
C SER A 154 1.10 -1.57 24.54
N ASP A 155 0.55 -2.72 24.95
CA ASP A 155 0.51 -3.17 26.34
C ASP A 155 1.86 -3.73 26.84
N GLU A 156 2.77 -4.18 25.97
CA GLU A 156 4.10 -4.64 26.37
C GLU A 156 5.09 -3.50 26.62
N GLU A 157 4.95 -2.36 25.93
CA GLU A 157 5.79 -1.18 26.16
C GLU A 157 5.49 -0.53 27.53
N ASN A 158 4.27 -0.66 28.05
CA ASN A 158 3.87 -0.08 29.32
C ASN A 158 4.32 -0.92 30.53
N MET A 159 4.72 -2.18 30.33
CA MET A 159 5.25 -3.05 31.39
C MET A 159 6.77 -2.89 31.62
N LEU A 160 7.48 -2.21 30.72
CA LEU A 160 8.92 -1.99 30.82
C LEU A 160 9.33 -0.62 31.37
N SER A 161 8.36 0.22 31.78
CA SER A 161 8.66 1.45 32.51
C SER A 161 9.00 1.11 33.98
N PRO A 162 10.23 1.36 34.45
CA PRO A 162 10.54 1.17 35.87
C PRO A 162 9.69 2.15 36.69
N SER A 163 8.94 1.61 37.63
CA SER A 163 8.28 2.39 38.69
C SER A 163 9.38 3.12 39.48
N GLU A 164 9.53 4.42 39.28
CA GLU A 164 10.26 5.29 40.21
C GLU A 164 9.50 5.29 41.54
N SER A 165 9.98 4.49 42.44
CA SER A 165 9.60 4.53 43.86
C SER A 165 10.08 5.85 44.47
N HIS A 166 9.15 6.72 44.73
CA HIS A 166 9.32 7.84 45.67
C HIS A 166 9.57 7.26 47.08
N GLU A 167 10.82 7.28 47.49
CA GLU A 167 11.14 7.31 48.92
C GLU A 167 11.36 8.75 49.34
N ALA A 168 10.36 9.25 50.02
CA ALA A 168 10.46 10.48 50.82
C ALA A 168 11.00 10.11 52.20
N SER A 169 12.06 10.75 52.64
CA SER A 169 12.42 11.02 54.02
C SER A 169 13.29 12.26 54.14
#